data_258285c158d638ca4caad7456833d8a3
#
_entry.id   258285c158d638ca4caad7456833d8a3
#
_cell.length_a   1.000
_cell.length_b   1.000
_cell.length_c   1.000
_cell.angle_alpha   90.00
_cell.angle_beta   90.00
_cell.angle_gamma   90.00
#
_symmetry.space_group_name_H-M   'P 1'
#
loop_
_entity.id
_entity.type
_entity.pdbx_description
1 polymer ?
#
loop_
_entity_poly.entity_id
_entity_poly.type
_entity_poly.pdbx_seq_one_letter_code
_entity_poly.pdbx_strand_id
1 'polypeptide(L)'
;MKNLQEVKSFLNEGVYDRGIFKAFFLAGGPGSGKSFVTQAAFAGIGLKIVNSDTIFERGLLKANLSLKMPDEEEYFRNVVRDRAKLTANTQLDTYVKGRLGLVIDATGRDKSIISRQHSMLTALGYDCYMIFVNTSLEVAVERNKNRPRSIPEYIVKNSWIKVQSNIGSFQSIFRPQNLLIVDNNRSEKELVTNTIATASKYIRRYINKTPNNYLAKQWIAKELQAKKRVXRILKNLQYKKVS
;
A
#
# COMPACT_ATOMS: atom_id res chain seq x y z
N MET A 1 -18.56 32.45 -3.02
CA MET A 1 -19.34 31.22 -2.81
C MET A 1 -18.63 30.06 -3.50
N LYS A 2 -18.47 28.92 -2.82
CA LYS A 2 -17.97 27.70 -3.48
C LYS A 2 -18.96 27.32 -4.58
N ASN A 3 -18.48 26.95 -5.73
CA ASN A 3 -19.38 26.59 -6.82
C ASN A 3 -20.11 25.28 -6.48
N LEU A 4 -21.20 25.01 -7.16
CA LEU A 4 -22.06 23.85 -6.91
C LEU A 4 -21.31 22.53 -7.05
N GLN A 5 -20.33 22.48 -7.94
CA GLN A 5 -19.52 21.30 -8.18
C GLN A 5 -18.60 20.99 -6.99
N GLU A 6 -17.99 22.02 -6.39
CA GLU A 6 -17.17 21.87 -5.17
C GLU A 6 -18.01 21.37 -3.99
N VAL A 7 -19.24 21.86 -3.86
CA VAL A 7 -20.17 21.44 -2.80
C VAL A 7 -20.55 19.96 -2.99
N LYS A 8 -20.87 19.55 -4.24
CA LYS A 8 -21.18 18.15 -4.56
C LYS A 8 -20.00 17.23 -4.28
N SER A 9 -18.79 17.64 -4.68
CA SER A 9 -17.55 16.90 -4.40
C SER A 9 -17.37 16.71 -2.90
N PHE A 10 -17.46 17.78 -2.11
CA PHE A 10 -17.36 17.72 -0.65
C PHE A 10 -18.36 16.73 -0.04
N LEU A 11 -19.59 16.71 -0.54
CA LEU A 11 -20.63 15.82 0.00
C LEU A 11 -20.35 14.34 -0.29
N ASN A 12 -19.71 14.03 -1.41
CA ASN A 12 -19.51 12.65 -1.88
C ASN A 12 -18.13 12.06 -1.56
N GLU A 13 -17.17 12.87 -1.14
CA GLU A 13 -15.79 12.46 -0.86
C GLU A 13 -15.50 12.38 0.64
N GLY A 14 -14.28 12.08 0.98
CA GLY A 14 -13.82 12.02 2.36
C GLY A 14 -14.30 10.78 3.09
N VAL A 15 -15.26 10.91 4.00
CA VAL A 15 -15.74 9.79 4.83
C VAL A 15 -16.31 8.61 4.03
N TYR A 16 -16.64 8.83 2.76
CA TYR A 16 -17.18 7.80 1.88
C TYR A 16 -16.10 7.16 1.01
N ASP A 17 -14.86 7.64 1.10
CA ASP A 17 -13.76 7.05 0.35
C ASP A 17 -13.47 5.64 0.88
N ARG A 18 -13.44 4.69 -0.03
CA ARG A 18 -13.23 3.29 0.32
C ARG A 18 -11.85 3.11 0.93
N GLY A 19 -11.80 2.42 2.07
CA GLY A 19 -10.55 2.19 2.77
C GLY A 19 -10.00 3.40 3.51
N ILE A 20 -10.82 4.42 3.74
CA ILE A 20 -10.39 5.61 4.50
C ILE A 20 -9.77 5.18 5.85
N PHE A 21 -8.60 5.76 6.17
CA PHE A 21 -7.81 5.43 7.37
C PHE A 21 -7.40 3.94 7.44
N LYS A 22 -7.25 3.26 6.29
CA LYS A 22 -6.73 1.89 6.26
C LYS A 22 -5.38 1.87 5.52
N ALA A 23 -4.40 1.18 6.08
CA ALA A 23 -3.10 1.00 5.46
C ALA A 23 -2.71 -0.48 5.47
N PHE A 24 -2.50 -1.04 4.28
CA PHE A 24 -2.04 -2.41 4.10
C PHE A 24 -0.56 -2.39 3.70
N PHE A 25 0.28 -2.91 4.56
CA PHE A 25 1.70 -3.11 4.28
C PHE A 25 1.88 -4.46 3.58
N LEU A 26 2.65 -4.46 2.52
CA LEU A 26 3.02 -5.68 1.81
C LEU A 26 4.50 -5.95 2.05
N ALA A 27 4.82 -7.13 2.53
CA ALA A 27 6.21 -7.55 2.74
C ALA A 27 6.46 -8.89 2.05
N GLY A 28 7.70 -9.11 1.65
CA GLY A 28 8.15 -10.31 0.96
C GLY A 28 9.40 -9.99 0.17
N GLY A 29 10.35 -10.89 0.18
CA GLY A 29 11.66 -10.71 -0.46
C GLY A 29 11.60 -10.68 -1.98
N PRO A 30 12.74 -10.40 -2.62
CA PRO A 30 12.84 -10.52 -4.08
C PRO A 30 12.40 -11.92 -4.52
N GLY A 31 11.60 -12.00 -5.58
CA GLY A 31 11.11 -13.29 -6.09
C GLY A 31 9.92 -13.88 -5.33
N SER A 32 9.44 -13.25 -4.24
CA SER A 32 8.30 -13.78 -3.47
C SER A 32 6.98 -13.75 -4.23
N GLY A 33 6.88 -12.96 -5.31
CA GLY A 33 5.61 -12.78 -6.04
C GLY A 33 4.69 -11.72 -5.44
N LYS A 34 5.23 -10.90 -4.55
CA LYS A 34 4.49 -9.83 -3.86
C LYS A 34 3.73 -8.92 -4.84
N SER A 35 4.36 -8.45 -5.91
CA SER A 35 3.73 -7.57 -6.91
C SER A 35 2.53 -8.24 -7.59
N PHE A 36 2.62 -9.53 -7.86
CA PHE A 36 1.54 -10.32 -8.45
C PHE A 36 0.35 -10.39 -7.49
N VAL A 37 0.61 -10.74 -6.22
CA VAL A 37 -0.44 -10.79 -5.19
C VAL A 37 -1.08 -9.40 -5.02
N THR A 38 -0.25 -8.33 -5.03
CA THR A 38 -0.72 -6.95 -4.92
C THR A 38 -1.70 -6.62 -6.04
N GLN A 39 -1.30 -6.83 -7.29
CA GLN A 39 -2.13 -6.51 -8.44
C GLN A 39 -3.47 -7.26 -8.40
N ALA A 40 -3.42 -8.55 -8.10
CA ALA A 40 -4.61 -9.38 -8.12
C ALA A 40 -5.54 -9.12 -6.92
N ALA A 41 -5.00 -9.04 -5.70
CA ALA A 41 -5.81 -8.96 -4.49
C ALA A 41 -6.36 -7.55 -4.23
N PHE A 42 -5.68 -6.51 -4.70
CA PHE A 42 -6.11 -5.12 -4.52
C PHE A 42 -6.80 -4.53 -5.76
N ALA A 43 -6.92 -5.29 -6.85
CA ALA A 43 -7.55 -4.81 -8.09
C ALA A 43 -8.97 -4.28 -7.82
N GLY A 44 -9.27 -3.10 -8.32
CA GLY A 44 -10.61 -2.51 -8.24
C GLY A 44 -11.04 -2.04 -6.86
N ILE A 45 -10.17 -2.12 -5.84
CA ILE A 45 -10.54 -1.72 -4.48
C ILE A 45 -10.44 -0.21 -4.28
N GLY A 46 -9.58 0.47 -5.07
CA GLY A 46 -9.45 1.92 -5.02
C GLY A 46 -8.39 2.46 -4.04
N LEU A 47 -7.61 1.57 -3.43
CA LEU A 47 -6.53 1.99 -2.54
C LEU A 47 -5.37 2.59 -3.34
N LYS A 48 -4.65 3.50 -2.71
CA LYS A 48 -3.49 4.18 -3.31
C LYS A 48 -2.22 3.38 -3.03
N ILE A 49 -1.57 2.92 -4.09
CA ILE A 49 -0.37 2.09 -3.98
C ILE A 49 0.86 3.00 -3.93
N VAL A 50 1.66 2.86 -2.87
CA VAL A 50 2.95 3.53 -2.69
C VAL A 50 4.04 2.47 -2.90
N ASN A 51 4.77 2.58 -4.00
CA ASN A 51 5.79 1.59 -4.39
C ASN A 51 6.96 2.29 -5.08
N SER A 52 8.07 2.45 -4.36
CA SER A 52 9.27 3.09 -4.91
C SER A 52 9.95 2.23 -6.00
N ASP A 53 9.80 0.91 -5.97
CA ASP A 53 10.40 0.05 -7.00
C ASP A 53 9.76 0.26 -8.38
N THR A 54 8.44 0.39 -8.43
CA THR A 54 7.73 0.68 -9.69
C THR A 54 8.14 2.06 -10.25
N ILE A 55 8.27 3.05 -9.37
CA ILE A 55 8.73 4.40 -9.76
C ILE A 55 10.17 4.31 -10.28
N PHE A 56 11.02 3.56 -9.60
CA PHE A 56 12.41 3.34 -9.97
C PHE A 56 12.53 2.68 -11.35
N GLU A 57 11.79 1.60 -11.61
CA GLU A 57 11.81 0.92 -12.91
C GLU A 57 11.42 1.86 -14.05
N ARG A 58 10.35 2.64 -13.86
CA ARG A 58 9.92 3.65 -14.83
C ARG A 58 10.99 4.72 -15.03
N GLY A 59 11.65 5.12 -13.95
CA GLY A 59 12.74 6.09 -13.97
C GLY A 59 13.94 5.59 -14.77
N LEU A 60 14.32 4.32 -14.60
CA LEU A 60 15.41 3.70 -15.39
C LEU A 60 15.10 3.75 -16.88
N LEU A 61 13.89 3.35 -17.28
CA LEU A 61 13.45 3.37 -18.69
C LEU A 61 13.47 4.80 -19.26
N LYS A 62 12.98 5.78 -18.50
CA LYS A 62 13.00 7.20 -18.93
C LYS A 62 14.41 7.75 -19.08
N ALA A 63 15.34 7.25 -18.29
CA ALA A 63 16.75 7.67 -18.34
C ALA A 63 17.58 6.84 -19.34
N ASN A 64 16.93 5.94 -20.08
CA ASN A 64 17.58 4.98 -21.00
C ASN A 64 18.64 4.11 -20.30
N LEU A 65 18.37 3.74 -19.03
CA LEU A 65 19.24 2.87 -18.25
C LEU A 65 18.71 1.44 -18.27
N SER A 66 19.63 0.47 -18.17
CA SER A 66 19.31 -0.95 -18.26
C SER A 66 18.58 -1.47 -17.02
N LEU A 67 17.52 -2.25 -17.22
CA LEU A 67 16.85 -2.98 -16.14
C LEU A 67 17.74 -4.11 -15.58
N LYS A 68 18.82 -4.48 -16.27
CA LYS A 68 19.79 -5.48 -15.80
C LYS A 68 20.84 -4.87 -14.86
N MET A 69 20.82 -3.55 -14.74
CA MET A 69 21.59 -2.78 -13.74
C MET A 69 23.12 -3.09 -13.78
N PRO A 70 23.76 -2.91 -14.94
CA PRO A 70 25.21 -3.13 -15.02
C PRO A 70 25.98 -2.10 -14.18
N ASP A 71 27.17 -2.47 -13.74
CA ASP A 71 27.95 -1.65 -12.80
C ASP A 71 28.33 -0.28 -13.40
N GLU A 72 28.52 -0.19 -14.72
CA GLU A 72 28.85 1.06 -15.42
C GLU A 72 27.77 2.13 -15.25
N GLU A 73 26.54 1.73 -15.00
CA GLU A 73 25.40 2.63 -14.81
C GLU A 73 25.15 2.98 -13.34
N GLU A 74 25.96 2.49 -12.40
CA GLU A 74 25.66 2.58 -10.96
C GLU A 74 25.40 4.00 -10.49
N TYR A 75 26.23 4.96 -10.90
CA TYR A 75 26.07 6.37 -10.49
C TYR A 75 24.70 6.91 -10.90
N PHE A 76 24.36 6.79 -12.19
CA PHE A 76 23.10 7.31 -12.73
C PHE A 76 21.89 6.55 -12.15
N ARG A 77 22.03 5.25 -11.99
CA ARG A 77 21.02 4.39 -11.39
C ARG A 77 20.70 4.83 -9.95
N ASN A 78 21.71 5.20 -9.17
CA ASN A 78 21.53 5.65 -7.79
C ASN A 78 20.80 7.00 -7.74
N VAL A 79 21.07 7.91 -8.66
CA VAL A 79 20.32 9.17 -8.77
C VAL A 79 18.84 8.89 -9.05
N VAL A 80 18.54 7.98 -9.98
CA VAL A 80 17.15 7.58 -10.29
C VAL A 80 16.49 6.93 -9.08
N ARG A 81 17.22 6.10 -8.32
CA ARG A 81 16.73 5.43 -7.12
C ARG A 81 16.35 6.42 -6.02
N ASP A 82 17.18 7.42 -5.79
CA ASP A 82 16.92 8.43 -4.75
C ASP A 82 15.71 9.30 -5.13
N ARG A 83 15.60 9.68 -6.41
CA ARG A 83 14.43 10.38 -6.92
C ARG A 83 13.15 9.54 -6.77
N ALA A 84 13.22 8.24 -7.02
CA ALA A 84 12.08 7.32 -6.87
C ALA A 84 11.62 7.24 -5.41
N LYS A 85 12.55 7.17 -4.46
CA LYS A 85 12.24 7.17 -3.02
C LYS A 85 11.55 8.48 -2.61
N LEU A 86 12.10 9.62 -3.06
CA LEU A 86 11.54 10.94 -2.76
C LEU A 86 10.11 11.05 -3.31
N THR A 87 9.90 10.61 -4.56
CA THR A 87 8.58 10.62 -5.19
C THR A 87 7.58 9.75 -4.40
N ALA A 88 7.99 8.54 -3.98
CA ALA A 88 7.14 7.65 -3.19
C ALA A 88 6.76 8.29 -1.86
N ASN A 89 7.70 8.96 -1.19
CA ASN A 89 7.43 9.66 0.07
C ASN A 89 6.44 10.82 -0.14
N THR A 90 6.61 11.60 -1.20
CA THR A 90 5.70 12.70 -1.55
C THR A 90 4.29 12.18 -1.84
N GLN A 91 4.18 11.05 -2.55
CA GLN A 91 2.90 10.38 -2.80
C GLN A 91 2.24 9.96 -1.47
N LEU A 92 3.01 9.31 -0.59
CA LEU A 92 2.51 8.86 0.71
C LEU A 92 1.98 10.05 1.52
N ASP A 93 2.75 11.15 1.62
CA ASP A 93 2.35 12.35 2.33
C ASP A 93 1.03 12.94 1.77
N THR A 94 0.92 12.97 0.44
CA THR A 94 -0.26 13.50 -0.24
C THR A 94 -1.50 12.65 0.07
N TYR A 95 -1.36 11.33 -0.03
CA TYR A 95 -2.46 10.39 0.24
C TYR A 95 -2.89 10.42 1.71
N VAL A 96 -1.92 10.55 2.61
CA VAL A 96 -2.17 10.64 4.06
C VAL A 96 -2.93 11.95 4.40
N LYS A 97 -2.58 13.07 3.76
CA LYS A 97 -3.33 14.34 3.91
C LYS A 97 -4.80 14.16 3.51
N GLY A 98 -5.07 13.34 2.49
CA GLY A 98 -6.43 12.98 2.07
C GLY A 98 -7.07 11.87 2.90
N ARG A 99 -6.35 11.27 3.83
CA ARG A 99 -6.79 10.13 4.66
C ARG A 99 -7.16 8.89 3.84
N LEU A 100 -6.62 8.82 2.62
CA LEU A 100 -6.97 7.78 1.64
C LEU A 100 -6.48 6.41 2.09
N GLY A 101 -7.17 5.37 1.65
CA GLY A 101 -6.73 3.98 1.86
C GLY A 101 -5.43 3.69 1.11
N LEU A 102 -4.49 3.02 1.77
CA LEU A 102 -3.12 2.85 1.32
C LEU A 102 -2.73 1.39 1.15
N VAL A 103 -1.93 1.12 0.12
CA VAL A 103 -1.13 -0.10 0.01
C VAL A 103 0.34 0.36 -0.02
N ILE A 104 1.11 -0.01 1.00
CA ILE A 104 2.53 0.33 1.12
C ILE A 104 3.33 -0.91 0.74
N ASP A 105 3.92 -0.88 -0.45
CA ASP A 105 4.68 -2.01 -0.97
C ASP A 105 6.12 -1.92 -0.46
N ALA A 106 6.43 -2.72 0.56
CA ALA A 106 7.75 -2.81 1.18
C ALA A 106 8.35 -4.19 0.93
N THR A 107 9.67 -4.28 0.98
CA THR A 107 10.33 -5.60 0.87
C THR A 107 10.27 -6.38 2.18
N GLY A 108 10.22 -5.68 3.30
CA GLY A 108 10.33 -6.31 4.61
C GLY A 108 11.76 -6.55 5.08
N ARG A 109 12.75 -6.14 4.28
CA ARG A 109 14.17 -6.30 4.60
C ARG A 109 14.60 -5.41 5.77
N ASP A 110 14.07 -4.19 5.81
CA ASP A 110 14.35 -3.23 6.88
C ASP A 110 13.11 -3.03 7.74
N LYS A 111 13.08 -3.71 8.87
CA LYS A 111 11.97 -3.63 9.82
C LYS A 111 11.83 -2.25 10.46
N SER A 112 12.93 -1.47 10.55
CA SER A 112 12.90 -0.14 11.17
C SER A 112 12.05 0.84 10.33
N ILE A 113 12.13 0.74 9.01
CA ILE A 113 11.32 1.56 8.09
C ILE A 113 9.83 1.22 8.29
N ILE A 114 9.50 -0.07 8.30
CA ILE A 114 8.11 -0.54 8.48
C ILE A 114 7.58 -0.10 9.86
N SER A 115 8.38 -0.30 10.91
CA SER A 115 8.00 0.09 12.28
C SER A 115 7.70 1.59 12.37
N ARG A 116 8.58 2.42 11.79
CA ARG A 116 8.43 3.89 11.78
C ARG A 116 7.18 4.31 11.00
N GLN A 117 6.97 3.74 9.81
CA GLN A 117 5.77 4.03 9.00
C GLN A 117 4.49 3.58 9.71
N HIS A 118 4.50 2.40 10.33
CA HIS A 118 3.38 1.88 11.12
C HIS A 118 3.05 2.84 12.26
N SER A 119 4.05 3.25 13.03
CA SER A 119 3.86 4.18 14.18
C SER A 119 3.32 5.53 13.70
N MET A 120 3.91 6.09 12.64
CA MET A 120 3.47 7.36 12.05
C MET A 120 2.00 7.28 11.60
N LEU A 121 1.64 6.26 10.85
CA LEU A 121 0.27 6.11 10.32
C LEU A 121 -0.73 5.86 11.45
N THR A 122 -0.37 5.05 12.44
CA THR A 122 -1.22 4.80 13.61
C THR A 122 -1.48 6.10 14.38
N ALA A 123 -0.44 6.93 14.56
CA ALA A 123 -0.54 8.24 15.21
C ALA A 123 -1.42 9.22 14.43
N LEU A 124 -1.56 9.01 13.10
CA LEU A 124 -2.41 9.83 12.24
C LEU A 124 -3.84 9.29 12.09
N GLY A 125 -4.15 8.18 12.78
CA GLY A 125 -5.50 7.63 12.79
C GLY A 125 -5.70 6.36 11.97
N TYR A 126 -4.67 5.85 11.31
CA TYR A 126 -4.80 4.66 10.45
C TYR A 126 -4.86 3.37 11.25
N ASP A 127 -5.71 2.46 10.82
CA ASP A 127 -5.63 1.04 11.16
C ASP A 127 -4.65 0.40 10.18
N CYS A 128 -3.60 -0.23 10.70
CA CYS A 128 -2.52 -0.79 9.89
C CYS A 128 -2.57 -2.31 9.90
N TYR A 129 -2.43 -2.90 8.73
CA TYR A 129 -2.46 -4.35 8.48
C TYR A 129 -1.24 -4.74 7.66
N MET A 130 -0.82 -6.00 7.74
CA MET A 130 0.27 -6.51 6.90
C MET A 130 -0.16 -7.81 6.21
N ILE A 131 0.24 -7.93 4.94
CA ILE A 131 0.21 -9.17 4.18
C ILE A 131 1.67 -9.52 3.85
N PHE A 132 2.14 -10.61 4.41
CA PHE A 132 3.50 -11.12 4.20
C PHE A 132 3.44 -12.26 3.17
N VAL A 133 4.07 -12.05 2.01
CA VAL A 133 4.11 -13.06 0.94
C VAL A 133 5.37 -13.90 1.12
N ASN A 134 5.18 -15.11 1.59
CA ASN A 134 6.27 -16.04 1.92
C ASN A 134 6.60 -16.97 0.76
N THR A 135 7.89 -17.22 0.57
CA THR A 135 8.41 -18.21 -0.40
C THR A 135 9.67 -18.87 0.18
N SER A 136 9.97 -20.06 -0.29
CA SER A 136 11.26 -20.67 -0.05
C SER A 136 12.36 -19.91 -0.81
N LEU A 137 13.60 -20.07 -0.38
CA LEU A 137 14.74 -19.44 -1.04
C LEU A 137 14.89 -19.91 -2.49
N GLU A 138 14.68 -21.20 -2.72
CA GLU A 138 14.82 -21.82 -4.05
C GLU A 138 13.86 -21.17 -5.04
N VAL A 139 12.60 -21.05 -4.66
CA VAL A 139 11.54 -20.43 -5.50
C VAL A 139 11.87 -18.95 -5.74
N ALA A 140 12.33 -18.24 -4.71
CA ALA A 140 12.69 -16.83 -4.83
C ALA A 140 13.83 -16.62 -5.83
N VAL A 141 14.87 -17.46 -5.77
CA VAL A 141 16.03 -17.42 -6.67
C VAL A 141 15.60 -17.74 -8.11
N GLU A 142 14.83 -18.81 -8.30
CA GLU A 142 14.34 -19.20 -9.62
C GLU A 142 13.53 -18.08 -10.27
N ARG A 143 12.57 -17.52 -9.53
CA ARG A 143 11.72 -16.43 -10.05
C ARG A 143 12.52 -15.17 -10.36
N ASN A 144 13.55 -14.86 -9.55
CA ASN A 144 14.43 -13.71 -9.80
C ASN A 144 15.17 -13.86 -11.15
N LYS A 145 15.64 -15.06 -11.47
CA LYS A 145 16.35 -15.33 -12.74
C LYS A 145 15.46 -15.06 -13.95
N ASN A 146 14.18 -15.32 -13.83
CA ASN A 146 13.19 -15.22 -14.93
C ASN A 146 12.58 -13.82 -15.08
N ARG A 147 12.98 -12.83 -14.26
CA ARG A 147 12.45 -11.47 -14.31
C ARG A 147 13.23 -10.58 -15.29
N PRO A 148 12.54 -9.64 -15.99
CA PRO A 148 13.25 -8.63 -16.79
C PRO A 148 14.28 -7.84 -15.95
N ARG A 149 13.91 -7.46 -14.73
CA ARG A 149 14.83 -6.85 -13.76
C ARG A 149 15.26 -7.92 -12.76
N SER A 150 16.39 -8.56 -13.02
CA SER A 150 16.98 -9.54 -12.11
C SER A 150 18.12 -8.88 -11.31
N ILE A 151 18.32 -9.38 -10.11
CA ILE A 151 19.41 -8.94 -9.23
C ILE A 151 20.31 -10.14 -8.94
N PRO A 152 21.60 -9.90 -8.62
CA PRO A 152 22.52 -11.01 -8.31
C PRO A 152 21.96 -11.95 -7.24
N GLU A 153 22.22 -13.24 -7.41
CA GLU A 153 21.67 -14.29 -6.53
C GLU A 153 22.05 -14.07 -5.06
N TYR A 154 23.27 -13.62 -4.79
CA TYR A 154 23.71 -13.38 -3.40
C TYR A 154 22.86 -12.27 -2.74
N ILE A 155 22.39 -11.29 -3.52
CA ILE A 155 21.51 -10.22 -3.01
C ILE A 155 20.12 -10.80 -2.69
N VAL A 156 19.62 -11.72 -3.54
CA VAL A 156 18.34 -12.41 -3.27
C VAL A 156 18.44 -13.19 -1.95
N LYS A 157 19.50 -13.97 -1.79
CA LYS A 157 19.75 -14.79 -0.59
C LYS A 157 19.83 -13.92 0.67
N ASN A 158 20.64 -12.87 0.63
CA ASN A 158 20.82 -11.97 1.77
C ASN A 158 19.51 -11.25 2.13
N SER A 159 18.75 -10.81 1.12
CA SER A 159 17.46 -10.18 1.32
C SER A 159 16.45 -11.16 1.91
N TRP A 160 16.40 -12.39 1.39
CA TRP A 160 15.51 -13.45 1.88
C TRP A 160 15.77 -13.74 3.36
N ILE A 161 17.05 -13.94 3.74
CA ILE A 161 17.44 -14.21 5.14
C ILE A 161 16.94 -13.06 6.06
N LYS A 162 17.20 -11.82 5.68
CA LYS A 162 16.79 -10.64 6.45
C LYS A 162 15.26 -10.55 6.58
N VAL A 163 14.54 -10.80 5.49
CA VAL A 163 13.07 -10.75 5.49
C VAL A 163 12.51 -11.85 6.41
N GLN A 164 13.04 -13.07 6.33
CA GLN A 164 12.60 -14.19 7.19
C GLN A 164 12.88 -13.89 8.68
N SER A 165 14.05 -13.34 8.99
CA SER A 165 14.41 -13.01 10.38
C SER A 165 13.54 -11.91 10.97
N ASN A 166 12.84 -11.12 10.14
CA ASN A 166 11.99 -10.03 10.60
C ASN A 166 10.53 -10.46 10.88
N ILE A 167 10.13 -11.68 10.56
CA ILE A 167 8.72 -12.15 10.71
C ILE A 167 8.25 -11.97 12.17
N GLY A 168 9.05 -12.37 13.15
CA GLY A 168 8.71 -12.21 14.56
C GLY A 168 8.53 -10.74 14.97
N SER A 169 9.34 -9.84 14.40
CA SER A 169 9.17 -8.41 14.62
C SER A 169 7.85 -7.90 14.02
N PHE A 170 7.49 -8.38 12.83
CA PHE A 170 6.22 -7.99 12.20
C PHE A 170 5.02 -8.48 13.00
N GLN A 171 5.11 -9.70 13.55
CA GLN A 171 4.06 -10.22 14.45
C GLN A 171 3.87 -9.33 15.68
N SER A 172 4.95 -8.78 16.23
CA SER A 172 4.91 -7.84 17.36
C SER A 172 4.32 -6.48 16.96
N ILE A 173 4.75 -5.93 15.81
CA ILE A 173 4.34 -4.58 15.33
C ILE A 173 2.85 -4.59 14.97
N PHE A 174 2.39 -5.57 14.16
CA PHE A 174 1.03 -5.57 13.62
C PHE A 174 0.04 -6.37 14.48
N ARG A 175 0.55 -7.20 15.39
CA ARG A 175 -0.21 -8.19 16.17
C ARG A 175 -0.78 -9.29 15.25
N PRO A 176 -1.00 -10.51 15.79
CA PRO A 176 -1.41 -11.65 14.94
C PRO A 176 -2.70 -11.41 14.13
N GLN A 177 -3.67 -10.71 14.69
CA GLN A 177 -4.94 -10.47 14.00
C GLN A 177 -4.82 -9.51 12.81
N ASN A 178 -3.78 -8.69 12.78
CA ASN A 178 -3.55 -7.71 11.71
C ASN A 178 -2.41 -8.11 10.77
N LEU A 179 -1.91 -9.33 10.89
CA LEU A 179 -0.86 -9.89 10.03
C LEU A 179 -1.37 -11.15 9.36
N LEU A 180 -1.34 -11.18 8.04
CA LEU A 180 -1.61 -12.37 7.25
C LEU A 180 -0.30 -12.82 6.60
N ILE A 181 0.06 -14.09 6.78
CA ILE A 181 1.17 -14.72 6.05
C ILE A 181 0.55 -15.63 4.99
N VAL A 182 0.87 -15.38 3.72
CA VAL A 182 0.40 -16.22 2.60
C VAL A 182 1.59 -16.96 2.00
N ASP A 183 1.41 -18.25 1.77
CA ASP A 183 2.39 -19.08 1.09
C ASP A 183 2.25 -18.91 -0.42
N ASN A 184 3.35 -18.60 -1.09
CA ASN A 184 3.40 -18.41 -2.55
C ASN A 184 4.53 -19.26 -3.17
N ASN A 185 4.70 -20.49 -2.67
CA ASN A 185 5.76 -21.39 -3.14
C ASN A 185 5.42 -22.10 -4.45
N ARG A 186 4.15 -22.28 -4.75
CA ARG A 186 3.72 -23.13 -5.87
C ARG A 186 3.32 -22.30 -7.08
N SER A 187 3.61 -22.86 -8.25
CA SER A 187 3.27 -22.27 -9.55
C SER A 187 1.96 -22.80 -10.13
N GLU A 188 1.38 -23.81 -9.53
CA GLU A 188 0.11 -24.38 -10.00
C GLU A 188 -1.00 -23.34 -9.91
N LYS A 189 -1.73 -23.19 -10.99
CA LYS A 189 -2.77 -22.18 -11.18
C LYS A 189 -3.78 -22.14 -10.01
N GLU A 190 -4.20 -23.31 -9.56
CA GLU A 190 -5.16 -23.44 -8.45
C GLU A 190 -4.62 -22.89 -7.13
N LEU A 191 -3.36 -23.15 -6.83
CA LEU A 191 -2.72 -22.72 -5.59
C LEU A 191 -2.43 -21.22 -5.58
N VAL A 192 -2.04 -20.68 -6.74
CA VAL A 192 -1.91 -19.25 -6.95
C VAL A 192 -3.27 -18.56 -6.73
N THR A 193 -4.34 -19.16 -7.28
CA THR A 193 -5.71 -18.65 -7.12
C THR A 193 -6.10 -18.63 -5.61
N ASN A 194 -5.76 -19.68 -4.88
CA ASN A 194 -6.04 -19.78 -3.43
C ASN A 194 -5.28 -18.72 -2.63
N THR A 195 -4.02 -18.46 -2.97
CA THR A 195 -3.21 -17.41 -2.35
C THR A 195 -3.86 -16.04 -2.54
N ILE A 196 -4.28 -15.73 -3.78
CA ILE A 196 -4.97 -14.48 -4.10
C ILE A 196 -6.32 -14.39 -3.37
N ALA A 197 -7.09 -15.48 -3.36
CA ALA A 197 -8.41 -15.52 -2.69
C ALA A 197 -8.26 -15.27 -1.19
N THR A 198 -7.26 -15.87 -0.55
CA THR A 198 -6.95 -15.69 0.88
C THR A 198 -6.60 -14.22 1.17
N ALA A 199 -5.72 -13.63 0.37
CA ALA A 199 -5.34 -12.21 0.51
C ALA A 199 -6.55 -11.30 0.29
N SER A 200 -7.37 -11.56 -0.75
CA SER A 200 -8.56 -10.78 -1.08
C SER A 200 -9.60 -10.83 0.04
N LYS A 201 -9.83 -12.02 0.61
CA LYS A 201 -10.75 -12.22 1.74
C LYS A 201 -10.30 -11.41 2.96
N TYR A 202 -8.99 -11.43 3.25
CA TYR A 202 -8.39 -10.67 4.35
C TYR A 202 -8.59 -9.16 4.13
N ILE A 203 -8.28 -8.66 2.92
CA ILE A 203 -8.42 -7.24 2.58
C ILE A 203 -9.89 -6.80 2.75
N ARG A 204 -10.84 -7.56 2.15
CA ARG A 204 -12.27 -7.25 2.22
C ARG A 204 -12.81 -7.24 3.64
N ARG A 205 -12.29 -8.12 4.50
CA ARG A 205 -12.67 -8.18 5.92
C ARG A 205 -12.40 -6.86 6.64
N TYR A 206 -11.31 -6.19 6.31
CA TYR A 206 -10.88 -4.98 7.02
C TYR A 206 -11.26 -3.68 6.31
N ILE A 207 -11.29 -3.67 4.97
CA ILE A 207 -11.55 -2.44 4.22
C ILE A 207 -12.97 -1.92 4.45
N ASN A 208 -13.94 -2.81 4.67
CA ASN A 208 -15.35 -2.45 4.87
C ASN A 208 -15.68 -2.14 6.34
N LYS A 209 -14.73 -2.36 7.26
CA LYS A 209 -14.95 -2.05 8.68
C LYS A 209 -14.69 -0.57 8.97
N THR A 210 -15.51 0.01 9.81
CA THR A 210 -15.22 1.33 10.39
C THR A 210 -13.84 1.28 11.05
N PRO A 211 -13.01 2.32 10.87
CA PRO A 211 -11.70 2.35 11.55
C PRO A 211 -11.84 2.19 13.06
N ASN A 212 -10.92 1.43 13.64
CA ASN A 212 -10.88 1.22 15.10
C ASN A 212 -10.16 2.37 15.80
N ASN A 213 -9.25 3.03 15.12
CA ASN A 213 -8.43 4.11 15.70
C ASN A 213 -9.33 5.27 16.15
N TYR A 214 -9.10 5.73 17.36
CA TYR A 214 -9.88 6.79 18.00
C TYR A 214 -9.86 8.09 17.19
N LEU A 215 -8.69 8.48 16.67
CA LEU A 215 -8.54 9.70 15.88
C LEU A 215 -9.36 9.65 14.59
N ALA A 216 -9.36 8.49 13.93
CA ALA A 216 -10.20 8.28 12.73
C ALA A 216 -11.68 8.39 13.07
N LYS A 217 -12.12 7.77 14.17
CA LYS A 217 -13.53 7.83 14.61
C LYS A 217 -13.95 9.27 14.88
N GLN A 218 -13.13 10.03 15.58
CA GLN A 218 -13.40 11.46 15.86
C GLN A 218 -13.51 12.27 14.57
N TRP A 219 -12.54 12.08 13.65
CA TRP A 219 -12.53 12.82 12.38
C TRP A 219 -13.77 12.48 11.55
N ILE A 220 -14.10 11.19 11.43
CA ILE A 220 -15.28 10.72 10.69
C ILE A 220 -16.57 11.33 11.26
N ALA A 221 -16.71 11.34 12.60
CA ALA A 221 -17.89 11.91 13.25
C ALA A 221 -18.05 13.41 12.94
N LYS A 222 -16.95 14.18 13.03
CA LYS A 222 -16.94 15.61 12.70
C LYS A 222 -17.29 15.86 11.23
N GLU A 223 -16.72 15.07 10.34
CA GLU A 223 -16.95 15.20 8.89
C GLU A 223 -18.41 14.89 8.52
N LEU A 224 -18.96 13.81 9.09
CA LEU A 224 -20.37 13.46 8.88
C LEU A 224 -21.30 14.56 9.38
N GLN A 225 -20.98 15.17 10.52
CA GLN A 225 -21.76 16.28 11.10
C GLN A 225 -21.71 17.50 10.16
N ALA A 226 -20.53 17.84 9.64
CA ALA A 226 -20.35 18.93 8.68
C ALA A 226 -21.16 18.70 7.40
N LYS A 227 -21.11 17.47 6.86
CA LYS A 227 -21.87 17.10 5.66
C LYS A 227 -23.39 17.19 5.88
N LYS A 228 -23.90 16.75 7.03
CA LYS A 228 -25.31 16.88 7.42
C LYS A 228 -25.72 18.36 7.48
N ARG A 229 -24.86 19.23 8.00
CA ARG A 229 -25.12 20.70 8.06
C ARG A 229 -25.24 21.27 6.65
N VAL A 230 -24.39 20.97 5.78
CA VAL A 230 -24.44 21.41 4.38
C VAL A 230 -25.69 20.90 3.67
N UNK A 231 -25.93 19.80 3.84
CA UNK A 231 -26.90 19.31 3.39
C UNK A 231 -28.00 19.92 3.70
N ARG A 232 -28.42 20.25 4.92
CA ARG A 232 -29.60 20.99 5.43
C ARG A 232 -29.70 22.41 4.85
N ILE A 233 -28.61 23.12 4.80
CA ILE A 233 -28.53 24.46 4.20
C ILE A 233 -28.98 24.43 2.72
N LEU A 234 -28.50 23.45 1.94
CA LEU A 234 -28.88 23.32 0.52
C LEU A 234 -30.39 23.09 0.36
N LYS A 235 -30.97 22.23 1.18
CA LYS A 235 -32.42 21.99 1.16
C LYS A 235 -33.20 23.28 1.44
N ASN A 236 -32.81 24.02 2.46
CA ASN A 236 -33.47 25.27 2.82
C ASN A 236 -33.39 26.32 1.70
N LEU A 237 -32.24 26.36 0.98
CA LEU A 237 -32.05 27.29 -0.16
C LEU A 237 -32.94 26.90 -1.36
N GLN A 238 -33.17 25.60 -1.57
CA GLN A 238 -34.05 25.13 -2.64
C GLN A 238 -35.53 25.49 -2.35
N TYR A 239 -35.97 25.31 -1.12
CA TYR A 239 -37.36 25.68 -0.73
C TYR A 239 -37.62 27.18 -0.91
N LYS A 240 -36.65 28.04 -0.61
CA LYS A 240 -36.79 29.50 -0.76
C LYS A 240 -36.80 29.97 -2.23
N LYS A 241 -36.45 29.14 -3.20
CA LYS A 241 -36.48 29.48 -4.63
C LYS A 241 -37.81 29.10 -5.29
N VAL A 242 -38.64 28.31 -4.62
CA VAL A 242 -39.92 27.79 -5.15
C VAL A 242 -41.12 28.50 -4.53
N SER A 243 -40.89 29.25 -3.46
CA SER A 243 -41.89 30.16 -2.85
C SER A 243 -41.68 31.61 -3.34
#